data_f6cc52c575e1f6634409fa8f4157991f
#
_entry.id   f6cc52c575e1f6634409fa8f4157991f
#
_cell.length_a   1.000
_cell.length_b   1.000
_cell.length_c   1.000
_cell.angle_alpha   90.00
_cell.angle_beta   90.00
_cell.angle_gamma   90.00
#
_symmetry.space_group_name_H-M   'P 1'
#
loop_
_entity.id
_entity.type
_entity.pdbx_description
1 polymer ?
#
loop_
_entity_poly.entity_id
_entity_poly.type
_entity_poly.pdbx_seq_one_letter_code
_entity_poly.pdbx_strand_id
1 'polypeptide(L)'
;MVTVPVPNVVARPTRGCSFVGWVVTALLASVVSIPVPVTAQEWTQFRGPDASGVVPDNSNLPERWSSTENIAWRTPVSGLAWSSPIVANGLVFVTAVVSEGNVEAPEGGWYGGGERDVPADVHRWMVYGLDLDTGEQRWATEVHAGVPQSSHHLKNTFGSETPVTDGERLYVLFGNLGLYALDFTGIVRWSRELPSARI
;
A
#
# COMPACT_ATOMS: atom_id res chain seq x y z
N MET A 1 7.71 7.79 0.19
CA MET A 1 6.60 8.56 -0.40
C MET A 1 5.76 7.60 -1.22
N VAL A 2 4.49 7.42 -0.87
CA VAL A 2 3.56 6.55 -1.59
C VAL A 2 2.85 7.33 -2.69
N THR A 3 2.77 6.78 -3.90
CA THR A 3 2.15 7.43 -5.07
C THR A 3 1.16 6.46 -5.73
N VAL A 4 -0.08 6.92 -5.95
CA VAL A 4 -1.15 6.11 -6.54
C VAL A 4 -1.61 6.73 -7.87
N PRO A 5 -1.63 6.00 -9.00
CA PRO A 5 -2.11 6.50 -10.29
C PRO A 5 -3.64 6.57 -10.38
N VAL A 6 -4.17 7.51 -11.17
CA VAL A 6 -5.62 7.70 -11.41
C VAL A 6 -6.02 7.06 -12.74
N PRO A 7 -7.11 6.30 -12.82
CA PRO A 7 -7.67 5.88 -14.09
C PRO A 7 -8.31 7.06 -14.84
N ASN A 8 -8.04 7.17 -16.16
CA ASN A 8 -8.63 8.17 -17.02
C ASN A 8 -10.12 7.88 -17.28
N VAL A 9 -11.00 8.74 -16.79
CA VAL A 9 -12.43 8.73 -17.16
C VAL A 9 -12.61 9.57 -18.42
N VAL A 10 -12.73 8.92 -19.58
CA VAL A 10 -13.02 9.60 -20.85
C VAL A 10 -14.52 9.78 -21.00
N ALA A 11 -14.99 11.03 -20.96
CA ALA A 11 -16.37 11.37 -21.30
C ALA A 11 -16.60 11.25 -22.82
N ARG A 12 -17.57 10.45 -23.24
CA ARG A 12 -17.99 10.36 -24.66
C ARG A 12 -18.92 11.50 -25.04
N PRO A 13 -18.76 12.13 -26.21
CA PRO A 13 -19.69 13.17 -26.71
C PRO A 13 -20.99 12.55 -27.20
N THR A 14 -22.12 13.14 -26.79
CA THR A 14 -23.47 12.80 -27.25
C THR A 14 -23.70 13.38 -28.66
N ARG A 15 -24.00 12.51 -29.62
CA ARG A 15 -24.52 12.95 -30.92
C ARG A 15 -26.03 13.10 -30.84
N GLY A 16 -26.52 14.31 -31.13
CA GLY A 16 -27.92 14.59 -31.28
C GLY A 16 -28.50 14.01 -32.58
N CYS A 17 -29.71 13.51 -32.53
CA CYS A 17 -30.51 13.18 -33.70
C CYS A 17 -31.92 13.71 -33.56
N SER A 18 -32.42 14.30 -34.64
CA SER A 18 -33.64 15.11 -34.76
C SER A 18 -34.95 14.29 -34.79
N PHE A 19 -36.03 14.95 -34.45
CA PHE A 19 -37.41 14.54 -34.34
C PHE A 19 -38.05 13.94 -35.60
N VAL A 20 -38.87 12.91 -35.43
CA VAL A 20 -40.21 12.77 -36.04
C VAL A 20 -41.09 12.00 -35.06
N GLY A 21 -42.27 12.54 -34.75
CA GLY A 21 -43.18 12.07 -33.73
C GLY A 21 -44.01 10.83 -34.09
N TRP A 22 -44.23 9.98 -33.09
CA TRP A 22 -45.37 9.09 -32.93
C TRP A 22 -45.68 9.00 -31.43
N VAL A 23 -46.93 9.35 -31.06
CA VAL A 23 -47.45 9.19 -29.70
C VAL A 23 -47.71 7.69 -29.51
N VAL A 24 -46.86 7.03 -28.74
CA VAL A 24 -47.12 5.70 -28.17
C VAL A 24 -46.92 5.84 -26.69
N THR A 25 -47.98 5.59 -25.93
CA THR A 25 -47.95 5.56 -24.47
C THR A 25 -47.06 4.39 -24.03
N ALA A 26 -45.78 4.65 -23.77
CA ALA A 26 -44.85 3.69 -23.22
C ALA A 26 -44.76 3.90 -21.71
N LEU A 27 -45.16 2.89 -20.94
CA LEU A 27 -44.81 2.78 -19.52
C LEU A 27 -43.28 2.86 -19.42
N LEU A 28 -42.79 4.01 -18.97
CA LEU A 28 -41.37 4.16 -18.58
C LEU A 28 -41.12 3.35 -17.29
N ALA A 29 -40.68 2.09 -17.45
CA ALA A 29 -40.00 1.41 -16.40
C ALA A 29 -38.66 2.14 -16.17
N SER A 30 -38.63 3.03 -15.19
CA SER A 30 -37.38 3.65 -14.74
C SER A 30 -36.46 2.56 -14.22
N VAL A 31 -35.54 2.12 -15.05
CA VAL A 31 -34.43 1.27 -14.59
C VAL A 31 -33.57 2.18 -13.71
N VAL A 32 -33.81 2.10 -12.41
CA VAL A 32 -32.90 2.68 -11.42
C VAL A 32 -31.59 1.89 -11.55
N SER A 33 -30.64 2.45 -12.30
CA SER A 33 -29.27 1.95 -12.30
C SER A 33 -28.71 2.17 -10.90
N ILE A 34 -28.78 1.13 -10.08
CA ILE A 34 -28.07 1.11 -8.81
C ILE A 34 -26.59 1.12 -9.19
N PRO A 35 -25.80 2.15 -8.81
CA PRO A 35 -24.38 2.12 -9.05
C PRO A 35 -23.82 0.90 -8.27
N VAL A 36 -23.31 -0.08 -8.99
CA VAL A 36 -22.55 -1.16 -8.39
C VAL A 36 -21.29 -0.48 -7.88
N PRO A 37 -21.00 -0.51 -6.58
CA PRO A 37 -19.77 0.05 -6.08
C PRO A 37 -18.63 -0.68 -6.79
N VAL A 38 -17.80 0.04 -7.52
CA VAL A 38 -16.52 -0.48 -8.01
C VAL A 38 -15.67 -0.65 -6.77
N THR A 39 -15.70 -1.85 -6.21
CA THR A 39 -14.77 -2.18 -5.13
C THR A 39 -13.37 -2.10 -5.71
N ALA A 40 -12.55 -1.23 -5.14
CA ALA A 40 -11.14 -1.20 -5.49
C ALA A 40 -10.58 -2.62 -5.31
N GLN A 41 -9.82 -3.09 -6.29
CA GLN A 41 -9.25 -4.42 -6.23
C GLN A 41 -8.33 -4.50 -5.01
N GLU A 42 -8.55 -5.46 -4.15
CA GLU A 42 -7.70 -5.72 -3.01
C GLU A 42 -6.34 -6.26 -3.46
N TRP A 43 -5.30 -5.79 -2.79
CA TRP A 43 -3.91 -6.21 -2.99
C TRP A 43 -3.34 -6.65 -1.65
N THR A 44 -3.77 -7.81 -1.18
CA THR A 44 -3.69 -8.25 0.21
C THR A 44 -2.33 -8.76 0.66
N GLN A 45 -1.37 -8.90 -0.24
CA GLN A 45 -0.04 -9.44 0.02
C GLN A 45 0.98 -8.99 -1.03
N PHE A 46 2.25 -9.34 -0.83
CA PHE A 46 3.30 -9.13 -1.81
C PHE A 46 2.90 -9.76 -3.15
N ARG A 47 2.98 -8.97 -4.24
CA ARG A 47 2.56 -9.32 -5.59
C ARG A 47 1.06 -9.64 -5.73
N GLY A 48 0.24 -9.20 -4.79
CA GLY A 48 -1.22 -9.26 -4.86
C GLY A 48 -1.83 -10.66 -4.83
N PRO A 49 -3.01 -10.83 -5.43
CA PRO A 49 -3.70 -12.12 -5.47
C PRO A 49 -2.80 -13.23 -6.03
N ASP A 50 -2.81 -14.37 -5.36
CA ASP A 50 -2.00 -15.56 -5.71
C ASP A 50 -0.48 -15.29 -5.79
N ALA A 51 -0.01 -14.16 -5.26
CA ALA A 51 1.38 -13.69 -5.39
C ALA A 51 1.87 -13.63 -6.85
N SER A 52 0.95 -13.47 -7.80
CA SER A 52 1.23 -13.53 -9.23
C SER A 52 1.86 -12.27 -9.79
N GLY A 53 1.60 -11.11 -9.16
CA GLY A 53 1.97 -9.79 -9.68
C GLY A 53 1.13 -9.37 -10.88
N VAL A 54 0.00 -10.02 -11.11
CA VAL A 54 -0.87 -9.82 -12.28
C VAL A 54 -2.25 -9.38 -11.80
N VAL A 55 -2.82 -8.42 -12.49
CA VAL A 55 -4.22 -8.00 -12.38
C VAL A 55 -4.93 -8.30 -13.69
N PRO A 56 -6.26 -8.48 -13.70
CA PRO A 56 -7.03 -8.55 -14.92
C PRO A 56 -6.80 -7.30 -15.78
N ASP A 57 -6.87 -7.46 -17.09
CA ASP A 57 -6.72 -6.35 -18.03
C ASP A 57 -7.68 -5.20 -17.68
N ASN A 58 -7.13 -4.01 -17.61
CA ASN A 58 -7.87 -2.80 -17.34
C ASN A 58 -7.46 -1.74 -18.37
N SER A 59 -8.35 -1.49 -19.34
CA SER A 59 -8.13 -0.50 -20.40
C SER A 59 -8.04 0.95 -19.88
N ASN A 60 -8.33 1.19 -18.61
CA ASN A 60 -8.24 2.50 -17.99
C ASN A 60 -6.91 2.76 -17.30
N LEU A 61 -5.98 1.80 -17.33
CA LEU A 61 -4.63 2.05 -16.80
C LEU A 61 -3.94 3.10 -17.66
N PRO A 62 -3.28 4.09 -17.04
CA PRO A 62 -2.56 5.09 -17.78
C PRO A 62 -1.32 4.47 -18.44
N GLU A 63 -1.09 4.76 -19.71
CA GLU A 63 0.13 4.38 -20.45
C GLU A 63 1.34 5.26 -20.07
N ARG A 64 1.08 6.44 -19.51
CA ARG A 64 2.09 7.41 -19.10
C ARG A 64 1.76 8.00 -17.75
N TRP A 65 2.77 8.24 -16.95
CA TRP A 65 2.66 8.97 -15.69
C TRP A 65 3.94 9.75 -15.43
N SER A 66 3.81 10.85 -14.70
CA SER A 66 4.95 11.66 -14.26
C SER A 66 4.72 12.12 -12.82
N SER A 67 5.54 13.02 -12.35
CA SER A 67 5.34 13.60 -11.02
C SER A 67 4.05 14.43 -10.88
N THR A 68 3.40 14.80 -11.99
CA THR A 68 2.21 15.66 -12.03
C THR A 68 1.09 15.12 -12.91
N GLU A 69 1.32 14.00 -13.59
CA GLU A 69 0.35 13.41 -14.52
C GLU A 69 -0.04 12.01 -14.06
N ASN A 70 -1.33 11.72 -14.06
CA ASN A 70 -1.91 10.42 -13.66
C ASN A 70 -1.51 9.97 -12.25
N ILE A 71 -1.35 10.92 -11.32
CA ILE A 71 -1.13 10.69 -9.90
C ILE A 71 -2.34 11.16 -9.13
N ALA A 72 -3.02 10.26 -8.41
CA ALA A 72 -4.15 10.59 -7.57
C ALA A 72 -3.72 11.44 -6.37
N TRP A 73 -2.71 10.96 -5.65
CA TRP A 73 -2.19 11.63 -4.47
C TRP A 73 -0.75 11.21 -4.17
N ARG A 74 -0.12 11.96 -3.27
CA ARG A 74 1.20 11.67 -2.72
C ARG A 74 1.21 11.97 -1.25
N THR A 75 1.59 11.00 -0.46
CA THR A 75 1.69 11.15 0.99
C THR A 75 3.11 10.86 1.45
N PRO A 76 3.76 11.79 2.15
CA PRO A 76 5.04 11.51 2.78
C PRO A 76 4.84 10.51 3.92
N VAL A 77 5.67 9.48 3.97
CA VAL A 77 5.73 8.50 5.04
C VAL A 77 7.12 8.60 5.66
N SER A 78 7.16 8.74 6.99
CA SER A 78 8.44 8.82 7.71
C SER A 78 9.11 7.45 7.79
N GLY A 79 10.43 7.43 7.68
CA GLY A 79 11.25 6.23 7.81
C GLY A 79 11.69 5.62 6.48
N LEU A 80 12.38 4.50 6.58
CA LEU A 80 12.84 3.70 5.45
C LEU A 80 12.17 2.35 5.44
N ALA A 81 11.81 1.88 4.24
CA ALA A 81 11.30 0.54 4.00
C ALA A 81 11.58 0.09 2.56
N TRP A 82 11.66 -1.23 2.39
CA TRP A 82 11.65 -1.89 1.08
C TRP A 82 10.41 -2.76 0.88
N SER A 83 9.50 -2.70 1.83
CA SER A 83 8.22 -3.41 1.74
C SER A 83 7.36 -2.86 0.61
N SER A 84 6.54 -3.72 0.00
CA SER A 84 5.49 -3.28 -0.90
C SER A 84 4.28 -2.81 -0.11
N PRO A 85 3.61 -1.73 -0.52
CA PRO A 85 2.29 -1.41 0.00
C PRO A 85 1.30 -2.54 -0.29
N ILE A 86 0.34 -2.77 0.61
CA ILE A 86 -0.82 -3.61 0.35
C ILE A 86 -2.11 -2.79 0.47
N VAL A 87 -3.17 -3.28 -0.15
CA VAL A 87 -4.47 -2.59 -0.21
C VAL A 87 -5.56 -3.53 0.26
N ALA A 88 -6.31 -3.11 1.26
CA ALA A 88 -7.51 -3.79 1.72
C ALA A 88 -8.46 -2.83 2.43
N ASN A 89 -9.75 -3.09 2.34
CA ASN A 89 -10.81 -2.35 3.05
C ASN A 89 -10.72 -0.81 2.85
N GLY A 90 -10.39 -0.35 1.64
CA GLY A 90 -10.26 1.08 1.33
C GLY A 90 -9.03 1.77 1.94
N LEU A 91 -8.08 1.01 2.44
CA LEU A 91 -6.83 1.50 3.01
C LEU A 91 -5.61 0.97 2.27
N VAL A 92 -4.56 1.78 2.25
CA VAL A 92 -3.20 1.39 1.84
C VAL A 92 -2.36 1.25 3.10
N PHE A 93 -1.78 0.08 3.31
CA PHE A 93 -0.90 -0.18 4.44
C PHE A 93 0.55 -0.15 4.01
N VAL A 94 1.36 0.56 4.80
CA VAL A 94 2.80 0.72 4.58
C VAL A 94 3.53 0.49 5.90
N THR A 95 4.64 -0.22 5.85
CA THR A 95 5.56 -0.33 6.98
C THR A 95 6.78 0.54 6.75
N ALA A 96 7.36 1.08 7.81
CA ALA A 96 8.64 1.77 7.75
C ALA A 96 9.34 1.74 9.10
N VAL A 97 10.65 1.98 9.09
CA VAL A 97 11.44 2.11 10.31
C VAL A 97 12.10 3.47 10.35
N VAL A 98 11.83 4.20 11.41
CA VAL A 98 12.37 5.55 11.66
C VAL A 98 13.55 5.41 12.62
N SER A 99 14.72 5.90 12.24
CA SER A 99 15.88 6.00 13.12
C SER A 99 15.95 7.40 13.74
N GLU A 100 16.37 7.48 14.98
CA GLU A 100 16.71 8.76 15.64
C GLU A 100 18.13 9.24 15.29
N GLY A 101 18.95 8.37 14.71
CA GLY A 101 20.31 8.67 14.25
C GLY A 101 20.43 8.88 12.75
N ASN A 102 21.64 8.76 12.26
CA ASN A 102 21.91 8.82 10.83
C ASN A 102 21.30 7.61 10.12
N VAL A 103 20.52 7.88 9.08
CA VAL A 103 19.95 6.86 8.24
C VAL A 103 20.79 6.73 6.98
N GLU A 104 21.47 5.61 6.85
CA GLU A 104 22.16 5.27 5.62
C GLU A 104 21.19 4.64 4.63
N ALA A 105 21.04 5.26 3.46
CA ALA A 105 20.23 4.70 2.39
C ALA A 105 20.80 3.34 1.94
N PRO A 106 19.94 2.40 1.53
CA PRO A 106 20.41 1.14 0.96
C PRO A 106 21.26 1.35 -0.27
N GLU A 107 22.32 0.55 -0.39
CA GLU A 107 23.24 0.65 -1.51
C GLU A 107 22.69 -0.08 -2.74
N GLY A 108 22.66 0.61 -3.88
CA GLY A 108 22.36 0.02 -5.18
C GLY A 108 23.55 -0.74 -5.77
N GLY A 109 23.32 -1.46 -6.86
CA GLY A 109 24.38 -2.07 -7.69
C GLY A 109 24.56 -3.58 -7.49
N TRP A 110 25.68 -4.11 -8.02
CA TRP A 110 26.00 -5.55 -8.02
C TRP A 110 26.32 -6.07 -6.63
N TYR A 111 26.14 -7.39 -6.44
CA TYR A 111 26.39 -8.08 -5.19
C TYR A 111 27.87 -7.98 -4.77
N GLY A 112 28.18 -7.02 -3.92
CA GLY A 112 29.25 -7.16 -2.99
C GLY A 112 28.59 -7.55 -1.67
N GLY A 113 28.89 -8.73 -1.10
CA GLY A 113 28.37 -9.08 0.21
C GLY A 113 28.81 -8.05 1.24
N GLY A 114 27.99 -7.77 2.21
CA GLY A 114 28.31 -6.89 3.32
C GLY A 114 27.11 -6.67 4.20
N GLU A 115 27.35 -6.53 5.46
CA GLU A 115 26.38 -6.14 6.47
C GLU A 115 26.76 -4.76 6.99
N ARG A 116 25.77 -3.98 7.37
CA ARG A 116 26.00 -2.77 8.14
C ARG A 116 26.31 -3.12 9.57
N ASP A 117 27.01 -2.23 10.26
CA ASP A 117 27.17 -2.36 11.69
C ASP A 117 25.81 -2.32 12.39
N VAL A 118 25.71 -2.95 13.56
CA VAL A 118 24.53 -2.85 14.41
C VAL A 118 24.38 -1.40 14.86
N PRO A 119 23.25 -0.73 14.54
CA PRO A 119 23.07 0.66 14.95
C PRO A 119 23.05 0.81 16.47
N ALA A 120 23.55 1.94 16.95
CA ALA A 120 23.48 2.30 18.38
C ALA A 120 22.25 3.18 18.70
N ASP A 121 21.59 3.71 17.68
CA ASP A 121 20.48 4.64 17.82
C ASP A 121 19.16 3.91 18.00
N VAL A 122 18.21 4.57 18.67
CA VAL A 122 16.85 4.07 18.80
C VAL A 122 16.15 4.10 17.43
N HIS A 123 15.50 3.00 17.12
CA HIS A 123 14.65 2.84 15.96
C HIS A 123 13.21 2.64 16.39
N ARG A 124 12.26 3.11 15.55
CA ARG A 124 10.82 2.97 15.75
C ARG A 124 10.24 2.24 14.56
N TRP A 125 9.65 1.09 14.80
CA TRP A 125 8.99 0.27 13.79
C TRP A 125 7.55 0.70 13.68
N MET A 126 7.20 1.25 12.51
CA MET A 126 5.94 1.92 12.24
C MET A 126 5.10 1.15 11.24
N VAL A 127 3.80 1.19 11.45
CA VAL A 127 2.79 0.76 10.49
C VAL A 127 1.86 1.94 10.23
N TYR A 128 1.58 2.21 8.96
CA TYR A 128 0.73 3.31 8.53
C TYR A 128 -0.48 2.79 7.79
N GLY A 129 -1.65 3.36 8.07
CA GLY A 129 -2.87 3.19 7.30
C GLY A 129 -3.21 4.50 6.60
N LEU A 130 -3.23 4.49 5.28
CA LEU A 130 -3.57 5.63 4.44
C LEU A 130 -4.90 5.36 3.75
N ASP A 131 -5.73 6.37 3.62
CA ASP A 131 -6.97 6.28 2.83
C ASP A 131 -6.63 6.03 1.35
N LEU A 132 -7.27 5.06 0.73
CA LEU A 132 -6.96 4.67 -0.65
C LEU A 132 -7.31 5.77 -1.66
N ASP A 133 -8.39 6.50 -1.43
CA ASP A 133 -8.89 7.49 -2.39
C ASP A 133 -8.18 8.83 -2.26
N THR A 134 -7.85 9.24 -1.02
CA THR A 134 -7.31 10.57 -0.74
C THR A 134 -5.84 10.58 -0.39
N GLY A 135 -5.27 9.44 0.02
CA GLY A 135 -3.93 9.34 0.57
C GLY A 135 -3.78 9.90 1.99
N GLU A 136 -4.88 10.35 2.60
CA GLU A 136 -4.83 10.87 3.97
C GLU A 136 -4.36 9.79 4.95
N GLN A 137 -3.40 10.14 5.81
CA GLN A 137 -2.98 9.23 6.88
C GLN A 137 -4.10 9.11 7.92
N ARG A 138 -4.76 7.97 7.95
CA ARG A 138 -5.81 7.66 8.92
C ARG A 138 -5.24 7.36 10.30
N TRP A 139 -4.10 6.66 10.32
CA TRP A 139 -3.39 6.35 11.55
C TRP A 139 -1.92 6.01 11.26
N ALA A 140 -1.10 6.09 12.32
CA ALA A 140 0.26 5.59 12.36
C ALA A 140 0.47 4.91 13.71
N THR A 141 0.90 3.66 13.71
CA THR A 141 1.12 2.88 14.92
C THR A 141 2.59 2.51 15.05
N GLU A 142 3.20 2.91 16.15
CA GLU A 142 4.49 2.39 16.59
C GLU A 142 4.25 1.02 17.24
N VAL A 143 4.76 -0.03 16.63
CA VAL A 143 4.63 -1.39 17.16
C VAL A 143 5.80 -1.77 18.05
N HIS A 144 6.95 -1.11 17.87
CA HIS A 144 8.14 -1.28 18.70
C HIS A 144 9.04 -0.04 18.63
N ALA A 145 9.73 0.24 19.72
CA ALA A 145 10.84 1.19 19.78
C ALA A 145 12.01 0.60 20.55
N GLY A 146 13.21 0.74 20.03
CA GLY A 146 14.43 0.24 20.68
C GLY A 146 15.65 0.28 19.80
N VAL A 147 16.79 -0.07 20.34
CA VAL A 147 18.04 -0.23 19.60
C VAL A 147 18.02 -1.60 18.91
N PRO A 148 18.24 -1.69 17.59
CA PRO A 148 18.32 -2.97 16.89
C PRO A 148 19.37 -3.89 17.50
N GLN A 149 19.05 -5.18 17.61
CA GLN A 149 19.94 -6.19 18.19
C GLN A 149 20.75 -6.96 17.13
N SER A 150 20.54 -6.64 15.86
CA SER A 150 21.21 -7.29 14.73
C SER A 150 21.60 -6.27 13.66
N SER A 151 22.59 -6.64 12.86
CA SER A 151 22.90 -5.97 11.61
C SER A 151 21.81 -6.24 10.56
N HIS A 152 21.93 -5.57 9.43
CA HIS A 152 21.18 -5.89 8.22
C HIS A 152 22.09 -5.76 6.99
N HIS A 153 21.73 -6.46 5.92
CA HIS A 153 22.47 -6.39 4.68
C HIS A 153 22.48 -4.97 4.10
N LEU A 154 23.56 -4.55 3.42
CA LEU A 154 23.72 -3.21 2.82
C LEU A 154 22.57 -2.79 1.91
N LYS A 155 21.90 -3.73 1.27
CA LYS A 155 20.77 -3.52 0.36
C LYS A 155 19.42 -3.58 1.05
N ASN A 156 19.38 -3.76 2.35
CA ASN A 156 18.15 -3.99 3.09
C ASN A 156 17.87 -2.88 4.11
N THR A 157 16.71 -2.92 4.71
CA THR A 157 16.31 -2.11 5.85
C THR A 157 15.70 -3.02 6.92
N PHE A 158 15.47 -2.51 8.12
CA PHE A 158 14.72 -3.22 9.16
C PHE A 158 13.21 -3.33 8.88
N GLY A 159 12.72 -2.78 7.76
CA GLY A 159 11.32 -2.78 7.36
C GLY A 159 11.14 -3.27 5.91
N SER A 160 11.75 -4.38 5.56
CA SER A 160 11.71 -4.91 4.18
C SER A 160 10.58 -5.88 3.92
N GLU A 161 10.02 -6.46 4.98
CA GLU A 161 8.96 -7.43 4.87
C GLU A 161 7.64 -6.75 4.51
N THR A 162 6.97 -7.28 3.49
CA THR A 162 5.67 -6.79 3.06
C THR A 162 4.58 -7.31 4.00
N PRO A 163 3.69 -6.46 4.50
CA PRO A 163 2.55 -6.91 5.29
C PRO A 163 1.60 -7.79 4.48
N VAL A 164 0.74 -8.54 5.18
CA VAL A 164 -0.30 -9.37 4.59
C VAL A 164 -1.59 -9.22 5.38
N THR A 165 -2.73 -9.41 4.74
CA THR A 165 -4.03 -9.42 5.42
C THR A 165 -4.88 -10.63 5.02
N ASP A 166 -5.69 -11.10 5.96
CA ASP A 166 -6.73 -12.12 5.77
C ASP A 166 -8.12 -11.51 5.52
N GLY A 167 -8.20 -10.17 5.41
CA GLY A 167 -9.45 -9.43 5.28
C GLY A 167 -10.05 -8.98 6.62
N GLU A 168 -9.55 -9.46 7.75
CA GLU A 168 -9.98 -9.06 9.10
C GLU A 168 -8.86 -8.33 9.86
N ARG A 169 -7.63 -8.76 9.66
CA ARG A 169 -6.44 -8.25 10.35
C ARG A 169 -5.30 -8.01 9.39
N LEU A 170 -4.45 -7.07 9.78
CA LEU A 170 -3.17 -6.80 9.17
C LEU A 170 -2.09 -7.54 9.95
N TYR A 171 -1.29 -8.35 9.27
CA TYR A 171 -0.14 -9.05 9.84
C TYR A 171 1.13 -8.42 9.32
N VAL A 172 1.99 -8.00 10.24
CA VAL A 172 3.25 -7.32 9.93
C VAL A 172 4.38 -8.09 10.58
N LEU A 173 5.29 -8.58 9.77
CA LEU A 173 6.53 -9.20 10.22
C LEU A 173 7.65 -8.16 10.19
N PHE A 174 8.41 -8.09 11.26
CA PHE A 174 9.73 -7.46 11.28
C PHE A 174 10.74 -8.53 11.68
N GLY A 175 11.57 -8.94 10.74
CA GLY A 175 12.41 -10.13 10.87
C GLY A 175 13.39 -10.12 12.04
N ASN A 176 13.71 -8.95 12.57
CA ASN A 176 14.54 -8.76 13.74
C ASN A 176 13.76 -8.67 15.07
N LEU A 177 12.43 -8.63 15.03
CA LEU A 177 11.58 -8.47 16.21
C LEU A 177 10.56 -9.59 16.36
N GLY A 178 9.72 -9.78 15.32
CA GLY A 178 8.62 -10.72 15.39
C GLY A 178 7.42 -10.31 14.57
N LEU A 179 6.31 -10.97 14.84
CA LEU A 179 5.03 -10.82 14.15
C LEU A 179 4.05 -10.00 15.00
N TYR A 180 3.40 -9.05 14.36
CA TYR A 180 2.37 -8.20 14.95
C TYR A 180 1.07 -8.35 14.15
N ALA A 181 -0.06 -8.46 14.85
CA ALA A 181 -1.37 -8.41 14.24
C ALA A 181 -2.12 -7.17 14.70
N LEU A 182 -2.52 -6.35 13.73
CA LEU A 182 -3.30 -5.14 13.96
C LEU A 182 -4.71 -5.30 13.37
N ASP A 183 -5.67 -4.56 13.88
CA ASP A 183 -6.90 -4.33 13.13
C ASP A 183 -6.73 -3.17 12.13
N PHE A 184 -7.74 -2.93 11.30
CA PHE A 184 -7.69 -1.88 10.29
C PHE A 184 -7.79 -0.46 10.85
N THR A 185 -8.04 -0.32 12.16
CA THR A 185 -7.95 0.97 12.87
C THR A 185 -6.56 1.24 13.44
N GLY A 186 -5.61 0.33 13.22
CA GLY A 186 -4.22 0.46 13.65
C GLY A 186 -3.94 -0.04 15.07
N ILE A 187 -4.91 -0.66 15.74
CA ILE A 187 -4.72 -1.17 17.11
C ILE A 187 -4.04 -2.54 17.05
N VAL A 188 -2.89 -2.67 17.73
CA VAL A 188 -2.22 -3.96 17.89
C VAL A 188 -3.10 -4.87 18.76
N ARG A 189 -3.51 -6.00 18.21
CA ARG A 189 -4.36 -6.99 18.87
C ARG A 189 -3.53 -8.05 19.59
N TRP A 190 -2.41 -8.42 19.00
CA TRP A 190 -1.42 -9.29 19.61
C TRP A 190 -0.06 -9.13 18.90
N SER A 191 0.98 -9.57 19.56
CA SER A 191 2.32 -9.70 19.00
C SER A 191 2.97 -11.00 19.45
N ARG A 192 3.94 -11.47 18.68
CA ARG A 192 4.75 -12.64 18.99
C ARG A 192 6.19 -12.39 18.58
N GLU A 193 7.08 -12.41 19.55
CA GLU A 193 8.50 -12.42 19.28
C GLU A 193 8.89 -13.68 18.50
N LEU A 194 9.74 -13.51 17.53
CA LEU A 194 10.33 -14.59 16.75
C LEU A 194 11.85 -14.49 16.87
N PRO A 195 12.56 -15.62 16.92
CA PRO A 195 14.01 -15.58 16.89
C PRO A 195 14.46 -14.92 15.58
N SER A 196 15.43 -14.01 15.66
CA SER A 196 16.02 -13.40 14.47
C SER A 196 16.52 -14.48 13.53
N ALA A 197 16.05 -14.47 12.29
CA ALA A 197 16.58 -15.35 11.28
C ALA A 197 18.05 -14.97 11.04
N ARG A 198 18.95 -15.90 11.31
CA ARG A 198 20.33 -15.77 10.83
C ARG A 198 20.32 -16.23 9.37
N ILE A 199 20.46 -15.30 8.47
CA ILE A 199 20.58 -15.55 7.03
C ILE A 199 22.07 -15.54 6.68
#